data_d7fbfd7034b16bf50ee60c01cc1bca7e
#
_entry.id   d7fbfd7034b16bf50ee60c01cc1bca7e
#
_cell.length_a   1.000
_cell.length_b   1.000
_cell.length_c   1.000
_cell.angle_alpha   90.00
_cell.angle_beta   90.00
_cell.angle_gamma   90.00
#
_symmetry.space_group_name_H-M   'P 1'
#
loop_
_entity.id
_entity.type
_entity.pdbx_description
1 polymer ?
#
loop_
_entity_poly.entity_id
_entity_poly.type
_entity_poly.pdbx_seq_one_letter_code
_entity_poly.pdbx_strand_id
1 'polypeptide(L)'
;MDRLSLALSYAFNSLIRNEREVESSVRDSLLGALSNLQGTVKTFYDKYSTKGILSVSELSLGKRYANIESELLKNLTPVITENIRDIKFFLISQYEDSYLQGLYSIEKNIGNHIGIKIPSIREIQQKFSPKSVQNLYMKEALNNYPINAQREIRKALMNGLSIGKSYESMANDLSHALRVVYSKALLIIRTESTAALNQGFDDAFKALIDKGVDGYIIWKSIIDEKTRPSNK
;
A
#
# COMPACT_ATOMS: atom_id res chain seq x y z
N MET A 1 24.97 10.82 -21.15
CA MET A 1 24.15 10.80 -19.92
C MET A 1 25.10 11.06 -18.78
N ASP A 2 24.89 12.11 -17.99
CA ASP A 2 25.77 12.38 -16.86
C ASP A 2 25.59 11.31 -15.76
N ARG A 3 26.58 11.23 -14.84
CA ARG A 3 26.60 10.19 -13.81
C ARG A 3 25.42 10.29 -12.84
N LEU A 4 24.89 11.49 -12.63
CA LEU A 4 23.73 11.72 -11.77
C LEU A 4 22.46 11.18 -12.43
N SER A 5 22.26 11.45 -13.73
CA SER A 5 21.14 10.90 -14.50
C SER A 5 21.15 9.38 -14.53
N LEU A 6 22.34 8.77 -14.58
CA LEU A 6 22.48 7.30 -14.52
C LEU A 6 22.07 6.74 -13.16
N ALA A 7 22.50 7.38 -12.07
CA ALA A 7 22.16 6.96 -10.70
C ALA A 7 20.66 7.12 -10.43
N LEU A 8 20.04 8.22 -10.85
CA LEU A 8 18.61 8.44 -10.76
C LEU A 8 17.82 7.41 -11.56
N SER A 9 18.26 7.08 -12.77
CA SER A 9 17.65 6.02 -13.58
C SER A 9 17.73 4.65 -12.91
N TYR A 10 18.85 4.33 -12.27
CA TYR A 10 19.02 3.09 -11.52
C TYR A 10 18.09 3.03 -10.30
N ALA A 11 18.00 4.13 -9.55
CA ALA A 11 17.07 4.25 -8.41
C ALA A 11 15.62 4.02 -8.84
N PHE A 12 15.22 4.65 -9.94
CA PHE A 12 13.86 4.52 -10.45
C PHE A 12 13.53 3.10 -10.91
N ASN A 13 14.47 2.44 -11.59
CA ASN A 13 14.30 1.05 -12.01
C ASN A 13 14.24 0.08 -10.82
N SER A 14 15.01 0.33 -9.76
CA SER A 14 14.95 -0.43 -8.51
C SER A 14 13.60 -0.23 -7.82
N LEU A 15 13.10 1.01 -7.76
CA LEU A 15 11.77 1.32 -7.23
C LEU A 15 10.68 0.50 -7.93
N ILE A 16 10.64 0.52 -9.26
CA ILE A 16 9.62 -0.19 -10.05
C ILE A 16 9.66 -1.70 -9.77
N ARG A 17 10.84 -2.28 -9.66
CA ARG A 17 10.99 -3.71 -9.35
C ARG A 17 10.46 -4.04 -7.96
N ASN A 18 10.87 -3.28 -6.96
CA ASN A 18 10.47 -3.49 -5.57
C ASN A 18 8.96 -3.25 -5.37
N GLU A 19 8.38 -2.28 -6.06
CA GLU A 19 6.92 -2.07 -6.10
C GLU A 19 6.19 -3.33 -6.57
N ARG A 20 6.63 -3.93 -7.69
CA ARG A 20 6.00 -5.14 -8.25
C ARG A 20 6.06 -6.33 -7.28
N GLU A 21 7.14 -6.46 -6.53
CA GLU A 21 7.28 -7.51 -5.52
C GLU A 21 6.26 -7.34 -4.39
N VAL A 22 6.11 -6.12 -3.86
CA VAL A 22 5.13 -5.84 -2.80
C VAL A 22 3.69 -5.92 -3.34
N GLU A 23 3.43 -5.42 -4.55
CA GLU A 23 2.13 -5.56 -5.20
C GLU A 23 1.73 -7.04 -5.36
N SER A 24 2.68 -7.90 -5.76
CA SER A 24 2.45 -9.34 -5.88
C SER A 24 2.17 -9.98 -4.52
N SER A 25 2.96 -9.65 -3.48
CA SER A 25 2.75 -10.15 -2.12
C SER A 25 1.36 -9.81 -1.60
N VAL A 26 0.94 -8.54 -1.73
CA VAL A 26 -0.41 -8.08 -1.32
C VAL A 26 -1.49 -8.80 -2.12
N ARG A 27 -1.32 -8.98 -3.42
CA ARG A 27 -2.28 -9.73 -4.25
C ARG A 27 -2.43 -11.16 -3.77
N ASP A 28 -1.33 -11.85 -3.57
CA ASP A 28 -1.32 -13.27 -3.25
C ASP A 28 -1.89 -13.53 -1.85
N SER A 29 -1.61 -12.65 -0.88
CA SER A 29 -2.22 -12.69 0.45
C SER A 29 -3.74 -12.47 0.41
N LEU A 30 -4.22 -11.53 -0.41
CA LEU A 30 -5.66 -11.28 -0.58
C LEU A 30 -6.36 -12.41 -1.33
N LEU A 31 -5.71 -13.09 -2.28
CA LEU A 31 -6.24 -14.30 -2.92
C LEU A 31 -6.38 -15.45 -1.93
N GLY A 32 -5.40 -15.62 -1.04
CA GLY A 32 -5.50 -16.59 0.08
C GLY A 32 -6.66 -16.24 1.03
N ALA A 33 -6.81 -14.96 1.37
CA ALA A 33 -7.93 -14.49 2.17
C ALA A 33 -9.28 -14.76 1.47
N LEU A 34 -9.38 -14.55 0.15
CA LEU A 34 -10.61 -14.82 -0.60
C LEU A 34 -11.06 -16.27 -0.45
N SER A 35 -10.15 -17.22 -0.57
CA SER A 35 -10.46 -18.64 -0.39
C SER A 35 -11.03 -18.92 1.00
N ASN A 36 -10.44 -18.35 2.05
CA ASN A 36 -10.93 -18.50 3.43
C ASN A 36 -12.30 -17.85 3.64
N LEU A 37 -12.51 -16.65 3.09
CA LEU A 37 -13.80 -15.95 3.18
C LEU A 37 -14.91 -16.74 2.46
N GLN A 38 -14.63 -17.26 1.25
CA GLN A 38 -15.56 -18.09 0.50
C GLN A 38 -15.88 -19.40 1.24
N GLY A 39 -14.87 -20.06 1.86
CA GLY A 39 -15.06 -21.23 2.70
C GLY A 39 -15.95 -20.95 3.92
N THR A 40 -15.74 -19.82 4.58
CA THR A 40 -16.60 -19.37 5.69
C THR A 40 -18.04 -19.19 5.23
N VAL A 41 -18.26 -18.47 4.14
CA VAL A 41 -19.61 -18.25 3.58
C VAL A 41 -20.25 -19.57 3.18
N LYS A 42 -19.49 -20.46 2.53
CA LYS A 42 -19.99 -21.80 2.17
C LYS A 42 -20.51 -22.57 3.40
N THR A 43 -19.75 -22.61 4.48
CA THR A 43 -20.15 -23.26 5.72
C THR A 43 -21.47 -22.70 6.28
N PHE A 44 -21.69 -21.39 6.17
CA PHE A 44 -22.95 -20.77 6.58
C PHE A 44 -24.10 -21.11 5.64
N TYR A 45 -23.87 -21.15 4.31
CA TYR A 45 -24.87 -21.59 3.35
C TYR A 45 -25.26 -23.04 3.57
N ASP A 46 -24.29 -23.95 3.75
CA ASP A 46 -24.54 -25.37 3.99
C ASP A 46 -25.36 -25.59 5.26
N LYS A 47 -25.18 -24.75 6.27
CA LYS A 47 -25.83 -24.89 7.58
C LYS A 47 -27.19 -24.21 7.69
N TYR A 48 -27.38 -23.08 7.01
CA TYR A 48 -28.51 -22.20 7.26
C TYR A 48 -29.33 -21.81 6.03
N SER A 49 -28.89 -22.17 4.81
CA SER A 49 -29.65 -21.81 3.61
C SER A 49 -30.88 -22.68 3.42
N THR A 50 -31.93 -22.06 2.92
CA THR A 50 -33.15 -22.78 2.48
C THR A 50 -33.20 -22.73 0.96
N LYS A 51 -33.23 -23.89 0.31
CA LYS A 51 -33.18 -24.02 -1.18
C LYS A 51 -31.99 -23.29 -1.82
N GLY A 52 -30.83 -23.29 -1.15
CA GLY A 52 -29.61 -22.64 -1.66
C GLY A 52 -29.56 -21.11 -1.53
N ILE A 53 -30.51 -20.53 -0.82
CA ILE A 53 -30.61 -19.09 -0.56
C ILE A 53 -30.45 -18.85 0.93
N LEU A 54 -29.65 -17.83 1.29
CA LEU A 54 -29.50 -17.38 2.66
C LEU A 54 -30.08 -15.98 2.76
N SER A 55 -31.18 -15.82 3.51
CA SER A 55 -31.92 -14.56 3.64
C SER A 55 -31.62 -13.85 4.97
N VAL A 56 -31.90 -12.55 5.02
CA VAL A 56 -31.80 -11.75 6.28
C VAL A 56 -32.69 -12.34 7.38
N SER A 57 -33.88 -12.83 7.03
CA SER A 57 -34.78 -13.45 8.00
C SER A 57 -34.21 -14.71 8.64
N GLU A 58 -33.51 -15.55 7.88
CA GLU A 58 -32.84 -16.73 8.39
C GLU A 58 -31.63 -16.39 9.27
N LEU A 59 -30.93 -15.28 8.96
CA LEU A 59 -29.78 -14.81 9.71
C LEU A 59 -30.13 -13.97 10.94
N SER A 60 -31.30 -13.34 10.99
CA SER A 60 -31.78 -12.60 12.16
C SER A 60 -32.03 -13.52 13.36
N LEU A 61 -32.28 -14.80 13.09
CA LEU A 61 -32.42 -15.83 14.13
C LEU A 61 -31.08 -16.10 14.82
N GLY A 62 -30.97 -15.79 16.11
CA GLY A 62 -29.86 -16.20 16.95
C GLY A 62 -28.52 -15.52 16.65
N LYS A 63 -28.50 -14.26 16.22
CA LYS A 63 -27.28 -13.49 15.97
C LYS A 63 -26.39 -14.07 14.83
N ARG A 64 -26.95 -14.86 13.92
CA ARG A 64 -26.20 -15.54 12.85
C ARG A 64 -25.47 -14.56 11.93
N TYR A 65 -26.11 -13.39 11.65
CA TYR A 65 -25.47 -12.32 10.89
C TYR A 65 -24.18 -11.82 11.56
N ALA A 66 -24.25 -11.51 12.85
CA ALA A 66 -23.08 -11.05 13.61
C ALA A 66 -21.98 -12.11 13.64
N ASN A 67 -22.36 -13.39 13.67
CA ASN A 67 -21.39 -14.48 13.68
C ASN A 67 -20.66 -14.63 12.33
N ILE A 68 -21.39 -14.60 11.19
CA ILE A 68 -20.74 -14.67 9.87
C ILE A 68 -19.86 -13.44 9.63
N GLU A 69 -20.33 -12.25 9.97
CA GLU A 69 -19.54 -11.02 9.86
C GLU A 69 -18.25 -11.13 10.70
N SER A 70 -18.38 -11.54 11.96
CA SER A 70 -17.25 -11.71 12.87
C SER A 70 -16.21 -12.69 12.33
N GLU A 71 -16.65 -13.85 11.81
CA GLU A 71 -15.75 -14.85 11.25
C GLU A 71 -15.07 -14.35 9.95
N LEU A 72 -15.79 -13.65 9.09
CA LEU A 72 -15.18 -13.04 7.90
C LEU A 72 -14.12 -12.00 8.28
N LEU A 73 -14.42 -11.13 9.24
CA LEU A 73 -13.46 -10.10 9.69
C LEU A 73 -12.27 -10.71 10.44
N LYS A 74 -12.47 -11.78 11.19
CA LYS A 74 -11.39 -12.53 11.86
C LYS A 74 -10.40 -13.12 10.84
N ASN A 75 -10.89 -13.60 9.71
CA ASN A 75 -10.05 -14.14 8.64
C ASN A 75 -9.34 -13.03 7.83
N LEU A 76 -9.97 -11.86 7.65
CA LEU A 76 -9.42 -10.77 6.87
C LEU A 76 -8.42 -9.91 7.64
N THR A 77 -8.69 -9.60 8.92
CA THR A 77 -7.91 -8.64 9.71
C THR A 77 -6.42 -8.96 9.79
N PRO A 78 -5.99 -10.21 10.03
CA PRO A 78 -4.56 -10.55 10.05
C PRO A 78 -3.88 -10.26 8.72
N VAL A 79 -4.53 -10.60 7.60
CA VAL A 79 -4.00 -10.38 6.25
C VAL A 79 -3.81 -8.90 5.96
N ILE A 80 -4.80 -8.07 6.29
CA ILE A 80 -4.69 -6.61 6.12
C ILE A 80 -3.59 -6.02 7.01
N THR A 81 -3.45 -6.52 8.25
CA THR A 81 -2.41 -6.06 9.17
C THR A 81 -1.02 -6.40 8.65
N GLU A 82 -0.85 -7.58 8.09
CA GLU A 82 0.40 -8.00 7.46
C GLU A 82 0.73 -7.18 6.22
N ASN A 83 -0.24 -6.97 5.34
CA ASN A 83 -0.08 -6.10 4.17
C ASN A 83 0.38 -4.68 4.56
N ILE A 84 -0.18 -4.10 5.63
CA ILE A 84 0.24 -2.79 6.14
C ILE A 84 1.69 -2.83 6.61
N ARG A 85 2.09 -3.89 7.30
CA ARG A 85 3.46 -4.07 7.76
C ARG A 85 4.44 -4.13 6.58
N ASP A 86 4.11 -4.91 5.57
CA ASP A 86 4.95 -5.11 4.39
C ASP A 86 5.06 -3.82 3.56
N ILE A 87 3.94 -3.11 3.36
CA ILE A 87 3.93 -1.80 2.71
C ILE A 87 4.82 -0.81 3.49
N LYS A 88 4.68 -0.73 4.81
CA LYS A 88 5.52 0.17 5.62
C LYS A 88 6.99 -0.17 5.52
N PHE A 89 7.35 -1.44 5.57
CA PHE A 89 8.72 -1.88 5.44
C PHE A 89 9.30 -1.50 4.07
N PHE A 90 8.54 -1.73 3.02
CA PHE A 90 8.90 -1.32 1.67
C PHE A 90 9.14 0.19 1.55
N LEU A 91 8.26 1.03 2.12
CA LEU A 91 8.41 2.48 2.06
C LEU A 91 9.66 2.97 2.79
N ILE A 92 10.00 2.35 3.93
CA ILE A 92 11.23 2.63 4.67
C ILE A 92 12.45 2.28 3.83
N SER A 93 12.46 1.11 3.20
CA SER A 93 13.53 0.66 2.30
C SER A 93 13.70 1.62 1.10
N GLN A 94 12.60 2.07 0.50
CA GLN A 94 12.65 3.03 -0.62
C GLN A 94 13.28 4.37 -0.22
N TYR A 95 12.93 4.87 0.97
CA TYR A 95 13.57 6.08 1.50
C TYR A 95 15.08 5.86 1.72
N GLU A 96 15.47 4.76 2.38
CA GLU A 96 16.87 4.45 2.68
C GLU A 96 17.70 4.32 1.41
N ASP A 97 17.21 3.55 0.44
CA ASP A 97 17.87 3.35 -0.86
C ASP A 97 18.06 4.69 -1.60
N SER A 98 17.02 5.52 -1.63
CA SER A 98 17.09 6.81 -2.31
C SER A 98 18.02 7.81 -1.60
N TYR A 99 18.03 7.80 -0.26
CA TYR A 99 18.95 8.62 0.53
C TYR A 99 20.42 8.24 0.22
N LEU A 100 20.74 6.94 0.26
CA LEU A 100 22.09 6.43 -0.03
C LEU A 100 22.51 6.73 -1.47
N GLN A 101 21.60 6.55 -2.43
CA GLN A 101 21.89 6.84 -3.83
C GLN A 101 22.08 8.34 -4.07
N GLY A 102 21.31 9.19 -3.38
CA GLY A 102 21.48 10.64 -3.40
C GLY A 102 22.88 11.04 -2.92
N LEU A 103 23.30 10.56 -1.76
CA LEU A 103 24.64 10.81 -1.22
C LEU A 103 25.73 10.33 -2.19
N TYR A 104 25.67 9.06 -2.59
CA TYR A 104 26.67 8.46 -3.47
C TYR A 104 26.81 9.20 -4.80
N SER A 105 25.70 9.59 -5.40
CA SER A 105 25.69 10.28 -6.69
C SER A 105 26.38 11.64 -6.61
N ILE A 106 26.17 12.38 -5.54
CA ILE A 106 26.73 13.71 -5.34
C ILE A 106 28.22 13.59 -4.94
N GLU A 107 28.58 12.75 -3.98
CA GLU A 107 29.97 12.50 -3.59
C GLU A 107 30.84 12.06 -4.78
N LYS A 108 30.30 11.21 -5.65
CA LYS A 108 30.97 10.77 -6.87
C LYS A 108 31.16 11.88 -7.89
N ASN A 109 30.22 12.82 -7.98
CA ASN A 109 30.34 13.99 -8.88
C ASN A 109 31.35 15.02 -8.36
N ILE A 110 31.42 15.22 -7.05
CA ILE A 110 32.37 16.12 -6.41
C ILE A 110 33.78 15.50 -6.37
N GLY A 111 33.87 14.18 -6.47
CA GLY A 111 35.15 13.44 -6.38
C GLY A 111 35.68 13.32 -4.95
N ASN A 112 34.86 13.64 -3.94
CA ASN A 112 35.25 13.62 -2.53
C ASN A 112 34.19 12.92 -1.66
N HIS A 113 34.65 12.14 -0.69
CA HIS A 113 33.78 11.55 0.33
C HIS A 113 33.60 12.56 1.48
N ILE A 114 32.35 12.96 1.73
CA ILE A 114 32.01 14.04 2.69
C ILE A 114 31.80 13.51 4.10
N GLY A 115 31.65 12.19 4.26
CA GLY A 115 31.49 11.53 5.56
C GLY A 115 30.16 11.87 6.25
N ILE A 116 29.06 11.89 5.48
CA ILE A 116 27.73 12.11 6.03
C ILE A 116 27.26 10.84 6.75
N LYS A 117 26.73 11.03 7.95
CA LYS A 117 26.13 9.93 8.72
C LYS A 117 24.87 9.45 8.04
N ILE A 118 24.83 8.15 7.74
CA ILE A 118 23.61 7.49 7.26
C ILE A 118 22.61 7.41 8.41
N PRO A 119 21.34 7.85 8.22
CA PRO A 119 20.33 7.71 9.24
C PRO A 119 20.13 6.24 9.63
N SER A 120 20.03 5.97 10.91
CA SER A 120 19.67 4.63 11.39
C SER A 120 18.22 4.29 10.99
N ILE A 121 17.91 3.01 10.89
CA ILE A 121 16.54 2.53 10.63
C ILE A 121 15.53 3.16 11.62
N ARG A 122 15.92 3.35 12.88
CA ARG A 122 15.09 3.99 13.89
C ARG A 122 14.81 5.47 13.57
N GLU A 123 15.81 6.23 13.11
CA GLU A 123 15.66 7.62 12.69
C GLU A 123 14.75 7.72 11.45
N ILE A 124 14.91 6.79 10.50
CA ILE A 124 14.04 6.68 9.31
C ILE A 124 12.60 6.34 9.73
N GLN A 125 12.41 5.34 10.58
CA GLN A 125 11.09 4.97 11.10
C GLN A 125 10.40 6.13 11.84
N GLN A 126 11.16 6.97 12.55
CA GLN A 126 10.61 8.16 13.20
C GLN A 126 10.10 9.21 12.19
N LYS A 127 10.77 9.36 11.04
CA LYS A 127 10.29 10.23 9.94
C LYS A 127 8.97 9.73 9.36
N PHE A 128 8.81 8.41 9.24
CA PHE A 128 7.56 7.76 8.82
C PHE A 128 6.57 7.55 9.98
N SER A 129 6.89 8.09 11.18
CA SER A 129 6.01 8.01 12.35
C SER A 129 4.75 8.86 12.16
N PRO A 130 3.65 8.45 12.81
CA PRO A 130 2.40 9.20 12.84
C PRO A 130 2.48 10.65 13.34
N LYS A 131 3.57 11.01 14.00
CA LYS A 131 3.79 12.35 14.55
C LYS A 131 4.47 13.33 13.58
N SER A 132 4.96 12.84 12.44
CA SER A 132 5.57 13.71 11.43
C SER A 132 4.48 14.35 10.56
N VAL A 133 4.46 15.67 10.51
CA VAL A 133 3.52 16.46 9.68
C VAL A 133 3.71 16.16 8.19
N GLN A 134 4.93 15.83 7.77
CA GLN A 134 5.30 15.57 6.38
C GLN A 134 4.67 14.28 5.80
N ASN A 135 4.28 13.34 6.68
CA ASN A 135 3.71 12.03 6.28
C ASN A 135 2.25 11.83 6.71
N LEU A 136 1.50 12.94 6.82
CA LEU A 136 0.10 12.91 7.25
C LEU A 136 -0.76 12.06 6.31
N TYR A 137 -0.56 12.20 5.00
CA TYR A 137 -1.31 11.46 3.96
C TYR A 137 -1.04 9.96 4.00
N MET A 138 0.21 9.54 4.09
CA MET A 138 0.58 8.13 4.23
C MET A 138 -0.04 7.49 5.45
N LYS A 139 0.03 8.19 6.61
CA LYS A 139 -0.60 7.72 7.85
C LYS A 139 -2.09 7.55 7.67
N GLU A 140 -2.77 8.53 7.09
CA GLU A 140 -4.21 8.49 6.86
C GLU A 140 -4.57 7.36 5.91
N ALA A 141 -3.86 7.19 4.81
CA ALA A 141 -4.05 6.13 3.84
C ALA A 141 -3.91 4.73 4.48
N LEU A 142 -2.83 4.51 5.24
CA LEU A 142 -2.57 3.23 5.92
C LEU A 142 -3.54 2.96 7.07
N ASN A 143 -3.99 3.98 7.80
CA ASN A 143 -5.00 3.81 8.86
C ASN A 143 -6.40 3.55 8.30
N ASN A 144 -6.73 4.14 7.15
CA ASN A 144 -8.02 3.95 6.50
C ASN A 144 -8.11 2.63 5.72
N TYR A 145 -6.99 2.01 5.37
CA TYR A 145 -6.97 0.78 4.59
C TYR A 145 -7.72 -0.37 5.28
N PRO A 146 -7.52 -0.69 6.57
CA PRO A 146 -8.29 -1.72 7.27
C PRO A 146 -9.79 -1.41 7.34
N ILE A 147 -10.13 -0.14 7.63
CA ILE A 147 -11.51 0.31 7.72
C ILE A 147 -12.22 0.14 6.38
N ASN A 148 -11.55 0.51 5.30
CA ASN A 148 -12.06 0.34 3.95
C ASN A 148 -12.24 -1.14 3.59
N ALA A 149 -11.26 -1.99 3.92
CA ALA A 149 -11.35 -3.43 3.67
C ALA A 149 -12.54 -4.06 4.39
N GLN A 150 -12.71 -3.77 5.68
CA GLN A 150 -13.86 -4.25 6.44
C GLN A 150 -15.20 -3.75 5.88
N ARG A 151 -15.25 -2.47 5.47
CA ARG A 151 -16.45 -1.88 4.87
C ARG A 151 -16.85 -2.57 3.57
N GLU A 152 -15.91 -2.86 2.69
CA GLU A 152 -16.20 -3.53 1.41
C GLU A 152 -16.71 -4.97 1.64
N ILE A 153 -16.15 -5.71 2.58
CA ILE A 153 -16.65 -7.05 2.95
C ILE A 153 -18.04 -6.99 3.56
N ARG A 154 -18.29 -6.05 4.49
CA ARG A 154 -19.63 -5.85 5.08
C ARG A 154 -20.66 -5.51 4.01
N LYS A 155 -20.31 -4.61 3.08
CA LYS A 155 -21.18 -4.20 1.97
C LYS A 155 -21.53 -5.38 1.06
N ALA A 156 -20.54 -6.21 0.68
CA ALA A 156 -20.78 -7.40 -0.11
C ALA A 156 -21.71 -8.38 0.62
N LEU A 157 -21.46 -8.64 1.91
CA LEU A 157 -22.29 -9.50 2.72
C LEU A 157 -23.74 -8.99 2.84
N MET A 158 -23.92 -7.72 3.21
CA MET A 158 -25.24 -7.12 3.37
C MET A 158 -26.04 -7.10 2.08
N ASN A 159 -25.43 -6.70 0.98
CA ASN A 159 -26.08 -6.67 -0.33
C ASN A 159 -26.53 -8.08 -0.74
N GLY A 160 -25.67 -9.08 -0.56
CA GLY A 160 -26.00 -10.43 -0.95
C GLY A 160 -27.13 -11.04 -0.12
N LEU A 161 -27.11 -10.78 1.18
CA LEU A 161 -28.13 -11.30 2.11
C LEU A 161 -29.48 -10.59 1.96
N SER A 162 -29.51 -9.27 1.71
CA SER A 162 -30.75 -8.51 1.60
C SER A 162 -31.61 -8.92 0.41
N ILE A 163 -31.00 -9.40 -0.67
CA ILE A 163 -31.69 -9.87 -1.88
C ILE A 163 -31.72 -11.40 -2.01
N GLY A 164 -31.22 -12.14 -1.01
CA GLY A 164 -31.25 -13.59 -1.01
C GLY A 164 -30.43 -14.24 -2.13
N LYS A 165 -29.17 -13.84 -2.27
CA LYS A 165 -28.25 -14.40 -3.29
C LYS A 165 -27.91 -15.85 -3.02
N SER A 166 -27.59 -16.60 -4.09
CA SER A 166 -26.97 -17.92 -3.99
C SER A 166 -25.53 -17.82 -3.48
N TYR A 167 -24.97 -18.94 -3.03
CA TYR A 167 -23.57 -19.02 -2.62
C TYR A 167 -22.61 -18.49 -3.70
N GLU A 168 -22.77 -18.93 -4.94
CA GLU A 168 -21.92 -18.53 -6.07
C GLU A 168 -21.93 -17.02 -6.30
N SER A 169 -23.12 -16.43 -6.22
CA SER A 169 -23.27 -14.98 -6.35
C SER A 169 -22.60 -14.22 -5.18
N MET A 170 -22.72 -14.74 -3.96
CA MET A 170 -22.07 -14.18 -2.78
C MET A 170 -20.54 -14.31 -2.88
N ALA A 171 -20.04 -15.45 -3.34
CA ALA A 171 -18.61 -15.68 -3.56
C ALA A 171 -18.02 -14.70 -4.60
N ASN A 172 -18.79 -14.38 -5.65
CA ASN A 172 -18.42 -13.37 -6.64
C ASN A 172 -18.41 -11.95 -6.04
N ASP A 173 -19.37 -11.60 -5.20
CA ASP A 173 -19.40 -10.29 -4.51
C ASP A 173 -18.17 -10.11 -3.60
N LEU A 174 -17.78 -11.15 -2.85
CA LEU A 174 -16.56 -11.13 -2.04
C LEU A 174 -15.29 -10.97 -2.89
N SER A 175 -15.22 -11.66 -4.04
CA SER A 175 -14.12 -11.49 -4.98
C SER A 175 -14.03 -10.04 -5.47
N HIS A 176 -15.16 -9.43 -5.82
CA HIS A 176 -15.21 -8.03 -6.24
C HIS A 176 -14.78 -7.08 -5.11
N ALA A 177 -15.26 -7.30 -3.88
CA ALA A 177 -14.88 -6.50 -2.72
C ALA A 177 -13.36 -6.54 -2.48
N LEU A 178 -12.73 -7.72 -2.57
CA LEU A 178 -11.27 -7.83 -2.41
C LEU A 178 -10.49 -7.21 -3.57
N ARG A 179 -11.02 -7.17 -4.79
CA ARG A 179 -10.40 -6.39 -5.89
C ARG A 179 -10.36 -4.90 -5.57
N VAL A 180 -11.43 -4.36 -4.98
CA VAL A 180 -11.45 -2.95 -4.53
C VAL A 180 -10.42 -2.72 -3.42
N VAL A 181 -10.30 -3.64 -2.47
CA VAL A 181 -9.29 -3.61 -1.41
C VAL A 181 -7.88 -3.62 -2.00
N TYR A 182 -7.60 -4.51 -2.94
CA TYR A 182 -6.33 -4.59 -3.66
C TYR A 182 -6.00 -3.28 -4.40
N SER A 183 -6.94 -2.73 -5.15
CA SER A 183 -6.74 -1.47 -5.89
C SER A 183 -6.36 -0.31 -4.96
N LYS A 184 -6.91 -0.28 -3.75
CA LYS A 184 -6.53 0.71 -2.72
C LYS A 184 -5.12 0.50 -2.20
N ALA A 185 -4.71 -0.76 -1.97
CA ALA A 185 -3.34 -1.07 -1.59
C ALA A 185 -2.34 -0.63 -2.68
N LEU A 186 -2.64 -0.91 -3.96
CA LEU A 186 -1.82 -0.45 -5.09
C LEU A 186 -1.67 1.07 -5.13
N LEU A 187 -2.76 1.79 -4.90
CA LEU A 187 -2.71 3.25 -4.86
C LEU A 187 -1.77 3.75 -3.75
N ILE A 188 -1.86 3.16 -2.56
CA ILE A 188 -0.98 3.49 -1.43
C ILE A 188 0.48 3.17 -1.79
N ILE A 189 0.75 1.96 -2.27
CA ILE A 189 2.11 1.54 -2.64
C ILE A 189 2.73 2.53 -3.63
N ARG A 190 2.06 2.83 -4.74
CA ARG A 190 2.58 3.69 -5.81
C ARG A 190 2.73 5.16 -5.40
N THR A 191 1.76 5.69 -4.67
CA THR A 191 1.80 7.10 -4.27
C THR A 191 2.86 7.33 -3.21
N GLU A 192 2.88 6.47 -2.19
CA GLU A 192 3.76 6.66 -1.03
C GLU A 192 5.21 6.23 -1.30
N SER A 193 5.43 5.27 -2.22
CA SER A 193 6.80 4.90 -2.63
C SER A 193 7.50 6.03 -3.38
N THR A 194 6.78 6.70 -4.28
CA THR A 194 7.30 7.89 -4.97
C THR A 194 7.60 9.02 -3.98
N ALA A 195 6.72 9.24 -2.99
CA ALA A 195 6.95 10.23 -1.94
C ALA A 195 8.16 9.87 -1.07
N ALA A 196 8.31 8.61 -0.67
CA ALA A 196 9.44 8.13 0.12
C ALA A 196 10.77 8.27 -0.64
N LEU A 197 10.79 7.94 -1.92
CA LEU A 197 11.95 8.10 -2.80
C LEU A 197 12.37 9.57 -2.90
N ASN A 198 11.43 10.47 -3.19
CA ASN A 198 11.72 11.90 -3.31
C ASN A 198 12.22 12.48 -1.97
N GLN A 199 11.63 12.08 -0.84
CA GLN A 199 12.03 12.51 0.49
C GLN A 199 13.45 12.04 0.82
N GLY A 200 13.83 10.81 0.46
CA GLY A 200 15.17 10.31 0.67
C GLY A 200 16.22 11.13 -0.08
N PHE A 201 15.99 11.45 -1.36
CA PHE A 201 16.87 12.32 -2.14
C PHE A 201 16.95 13.74 -1.57
N ASP A 202 15.83 14.33 -1.20
CA ASP A 202 15.76 15.68 -0.64
C ASP A 202 16.55 15.78 0.68
N ASP A 203 16.38 14.79 1.56
CA ASP A 203 17.10 14.73 2.83
C ASP A 203 18.61 14.48 2.65
N ALA A 204 18.99 13.66 1.68
CA ALA A 204 20.40 13.47 1.31
C ALA A 204 21.04 14.77 0.82
N PHE A 205 20.32 15.49 -0.04
CA PHE A 205 20.78 16.78 -0.55
C PHE A 205 20.92 17.83 0.56
N LYS A 206 19.95 17.93 1.46
CA LYS A 206 20.02 18.83 2.64
C LYS A 206 21.20 18.50 3.52
N ALA A 207 21.46 17.23 3.79
CA ALA A 207 22.59 16.79 4.60
C ALA A 207 23.95 17.18 3.97
N LEU A 208 24.04 17.23 2.64
CA LEU A 208 25.22 17.69 1.91
C LEU A 208 25.38 19.21 1.99
N ILE A 209 24.31 19.98 1.83
CA ILE A 209 24.33 21.45 2.00
C ILE A 209 24.77 21.82 3.43
N ASP A 210 24.27 21.13 4.44
CA ASP A 210 24.63 21.34 5.85
C ASP A 210 26.14 21.08 6.11
N LYS A 211 26.79 20.34 5.22
CA LYS A 211 28.25 20.10 5.23
C LYS A 211 29.03 21.07 4.34
N GLY A 212 28.38 22.10 3.81
CA GLY A 212 29.03 23.15 3.01
C GLY A 212 29.18 22.80 1.52
N VAL A 213 28.43 21.83 1.03
CA VAL A 213 28.37 21.56 -0.42
C VAL A 213 27.44 22.59 -1.07
N ASP A 214 28.00 23.43 -1.92
CA ASP A 214 27.21 24.34 -2.74
C ASP A 214 26.48 23.60 -3.85
N GLY A 215 25.16 23.80 -3.93
CA GLY A 215 24.35 23.14 -4.93
C GLY A 215 22.92 23.68 -5.00
N TYR A 216 22.23 23.34 -6.08
CA TYR A 216 20.81 23.66 -6.25
C TYR A 216 20.10 22.49 -6.93
N ILE A 217 18.81 22.36 -6.63
CA ILE A 217 17.96 21.30 -7.22
C ILE A 217 17.35 21.84 -8.51
N ILE A 218 17.56 21.12 -9.60
CA ILE A 218 16.88 21.39 -10.87
C ILE A 218 15.76 20.35 -11.04
N TRP A 219 14.51 20.79 -11.02
CA TRP A 219 13.38 19.96 -11.39
C TRP A 219 13.32 19.83 -12.91
N LYS A 220 13.59 18.65 -13.44
CA LYS A 220 13.34 18.31 -14.85
C LYS A 220 12.03 17.53 -14.92
N SER A 221 10.98 18.14 -15.45
CA SER A 221 9.77 17.39 -15.81
C SER A 221 10.06 16.57 -17.07
N ILE A 222 9.78 15.28 -17.02
CA ILE A 222 9.73 14.46 -18.24
C ILE A 222 8.38 14.76 -18.88
N ILE A 223 8.40 15.45 -20.02
CA ILE A 223 7.21 15.67 -20.83
C ILE A 223 6.95 14.35 -21.56
N ASP A 224 6.02 13.58 -21.08
CA ASP A 224 5.48 12.40 -21.75
C ASP A 224 4.11 12.73 -22.38
N GLU A 225 3.54 11.80 -23.14
CA GLU A 225 2.24 11.97 -23.80
C GLU A 225 1.08 12.21 -22.80
N LYS A 226 1.31 11.97 -21.49
CA LYS A 226 0.34 12.17 -20.40
C LYS A 226 0.50 13.52 -19.72
N THR A 227 1.61 14.23 -19.97
CA THR A 227 1.84 15.55 -19.42
C THR A 227 0.98 16.54 -20.18
N ARG A 228 0.00 17.17 -19.54
CA ARG A 228 -0.83 18.19 -20.18
C ARG A 228 0.06 19.33 -20.68
N PRO A 229 -0.06 19.78 -21.95
CA PRO A 229 0.62 20.97 -22.40
C PRO A 229 0.20 22.13 -21.49
N SER A 230 1.19 22.84 -20.90
CA SER A 230 0.91 24.06 -20.16
C SER A 230 0.18 25.01 -21.10
N ASN A 231 -1.02 25.40 -20.76
CA ASN A 231 -1.71 26.49 -21.46
C ASN A 231 -0.82 27.72 -21.39
N LYS A 232 -0.26 28.10 -22.56
CA LYS A 232 0.38 29.40 -22.75
C LYS A 232 -0.65 30.50 -22.74
#